data_779b0878333c9a6c31f2b80b7b3a4742
#
_entry.id   779b0878333c9a6c31f2b80b7b3a4742
#
_cell.length_a   1.000
_cell.length_b   1.000
_cell.length_c   1.000
_cell.angle_alpha   90.00
_cell.angle_beta   90.00
_cell.angle_gamma   90.00
#
_symmetry.space_group_name_H-M   'P 1'
#
loop_
_entity.id
_entity.type
_entity.pdbx_description
1 polymer ?
#
loop_
_entity_poly.entity_id
_entity_poly.type
_entity_poly.pdbx_seq_one_letter_code
_entity_poly.pdbx_strand_id
1 'polypeptide(L)'
;MLDVSTPMFNHWRWYVDVEEGLASHKGADRDEVHFTLRGHGFTHCDAPCHMRRDGLTIQQLPNEGLDVFTGTSTIIDLSDLPLPTAITAELLSTRAGVIRPGDMVVVRSDLTNRKGYESRTWHLASPHLEVEAANWLLDQKPKAVVLDFPQDKVAREMPIRHVFNHEFVAHHAVFNRNVPFVEDLRDIGLWGSDRPYLLAIPLRTNCIDGAMMRAIMVDW
;
A
#
# COMPACT_ATOMS: atom_id res chain seq x y z
N MET A 1 -8.10 -18.75 -0.57
CA MET A 1 -8.30 -17.31 -0.82
C MET A 1 -8.36 -16.58 0.50
N LEU A 2 -7.61 -15.49 0.64
CA LEU A 2 -7.56 -14.64 1.83
C LEU A 2 -7.67 -13.17 1.41
N ASP A 3 -8.62 -12.44 1.98
CA ASP A 3 -8.71 -10.98 1.82
C ASP A 3 -7.69 -10.33 2.76
N VAL A 4 -6.75 -9.60 2.19
CA VAL A 4 -5.69 -8.89 2.91
C VAL A 4 -5.87 -7.37 2.86
N SER A 5 -7.06 -6.91 2.52
CA SER A 5 -7.39 -5.48 2.51
C SER A 5 -7.69 -4.97 3.92
N THR A 6 -7.26 -3.76 4.23
CA THR A 6 -7.72 -3.01 5.39
C THR A 6 -9.15 -2.51 5.13
N PRO A 7 -10.16 -2.90 5.94
CA PRO A 7 -11.53 -2.43 5.77
C PRO A 7 -11.62 -0.91 5.89
N MET A 8 -12.48 -0.30 5.10
CA MET A 8 -12.79 1.13 5.18
C MET A 8 -13.75 1.41 6.33
N PHE A 9 -13.45 2.44 7.10
CA PHE A 9 -14.28 2.94 8.19
C PHE A 9 -14.00 4.42 8.43
N ASN A 10 -14.79 5.11 9.20
CA ASN A 10 -14.55 6.50 9.57
C ASN A 10 -13.26 6.60 10.40
N HIS A 11 -12.21 7.13 9.79
CA HIS A 11 -10.85 7.13 10.33
C HIS A 11 -10.38 8.56 10.61
N TRP A 12 -9.72 8.79 11.73
CA TRP A 12 -9.27 10.10 12.18
C TRP A 12 -8.31 10.81 11.21
N ARG A 13 -7.55 10.05 10.38
CA ARG A 13 -6.60 10.58 9.39
C ARG A 13 -7.17 10.54 7.98
N TRP A 14 -7.76 9.40 7.63
CA TRP A 14 -8.35 9.18 6.32
C TRP A 14 -9.84 9.43 6.41
N TYR A 15 -10.20 10.70 6.33
CA TYR A 15 -11.59 11.08 6.43
C TYR A 15 -12.42 10.36 5.37
N VAL A 16 -13.33 9.53 5.84
CA VAL A 16 -14.36 8.89 5.03
C VAL A 16 -15.67 9.55 5.43
N ASP A 17 -16.24 10.29 4.52
CA ASP A 17 -17.58 10.86 4.73
C ASP A 17 -18.60 9.85 4.22
N VAL A 18 -19.45 9.40 5.12
CA VAL A 18 -20.56 8.47 4.82
C VAL A 18 -21.83 9.18 5.13
N GLU A 19 -22.58 9.53 4.10
CA GLU A 19 -23.95 10.05 4.23
C GLU A 19 -24.93 8.91 3.99
N GLU A 20 -25.65 8.54 5.05
CA GLU A 20 -26.79 7.62 4.98
C GLU A 20 -28.08 8.43 4.86
N GLY A 21 -28.91 8.12 3.90
CA GLY A 21 -30.18 8.83 3.73
C GLY A 21 -31.03 8.35 2.58
N LEU A 22 -32.27 8.79 2.59
CA LEU A 22 -33.18 8.65 1.46
C LEU A 22 -32.72 9.58 0.34
N ALA A 23 -32.14 9.02 -0.71
CA ALA A 23 -31.91 9.77 -1.94
C ALA A 23 -33.19 9.76 -2.79
N SER A 24 -33.85 10.91 -2.83
CA SER A 24 -34.88 11.15 -3.86
C SER A 24 -34.20 11.49 -5.17
N HIS A 25 -33.90 10.48 -5.99
CA HIS A 25 -33.34 10.70 -7.32
C HIS A 25 -34.40 10.35 -8.38
N LYS A 26 -34.88 11.40 -9.06
CA LYS A 26 -35.74 11.27 -10.26
C LYS A 26 -36.94 10.31 -10.12
N GLY A 27 -37.69 10.44 -9.01
CA GLY A 27 -38.95 9.76 -8.83
C GLY A 27 -38.93 8.37 -8.21
N ALA A 28 -37.82 8.01 -7.55
CA ALA A 28 -37.75 6.82 -6.72
C ALA A 28 -37.18 7.18 -5.32
N ASP A 29 -37.91 6.85 -4.28
CA ASP A 29 -37.43 6.91 -2.92
C ASP A 29 -36.70 5.59 -2.62
N ARG A 30 -35.41 5.66 -2.31
CA ARG A 30 -34.61 4.51 -1.95
C ARG A 30 -33.54 4.90 -0.93
N ASP A 31 -33.14 3.95 -0.10
CA ASP A 31 -31.98 4.12 0.74
C ASP A 31 -30.71 4.09 -0.13
N GLU A 32 -29.88 5.11 -0.01
CA GLU A 32 -28.64 5.22 -0.75
C GLU A 32 -27.55 5.72 0.18
N VAL A 33 -26.37 5.10 0.09
CA VAL A 33 -25.20 5.51 0.85
C VAL A 33 -24.26 6.25 -0.10
N HIS A 34 -23.94 7.50 0.25
CA HIS A 34 -22.93 8.28 -0.41
C HIS A 34 -21.65 8.26 0.43
N PHE A 35 -20.49 8.09 -0.20
CA PHE A 35 -19.22 8.19 0.48
C PHE A 35 -18.19 8.98 -0.33
N THR A 36 -17.42 9.80 0.37
CA THR A 36 -16.28 10.52 -0.17
C THR A 36 -15.01 9.87 0.36
N LEU A 37 -14.10 9.53 -0.52
CA LEU A 37 -12.84 8.86 -0.21
C LEU A 37 -11.64 9.68 -0.72
N ARG A 38 -10.53 9.57 0.00
CA ARG A 38 -9.21 9.96 -0.52
C ARG A 38 -8.61 8.77 -1.28
N GLY A 39 -7.86 9.04 -2.35
CA GLY A 39 -7.17 7.99 -3.13
C GLY A 39 -6.08 7.25 -2.34
N HIS A 40 -5.55 7.89 -1.28
CA HIS A 40 -4.46 7.39 -0.45
C HIS A 40 -4.94 7.17 0.97
N GLY A 41 -5.40 5.99 1.28
CA GLY A 41 -5.85 5.57 2.59
C GLY A 41 -6.40 4.16 2.55
N PHE A 42 -6.35 3.46 3.67
CA PHE A 42 -6.66 2.05 3.71
C PHE A 42 -5.80 1.27 2.70
N THR A 43 -6.22 0.11 2.24
CA THR A 43 -5.47 -0.57 1.18
C THR A 43 -5.63 0.19 -0.14
N HIS A 44 -4.54 0.68 -0.69
CA HIS A 44 -4.50 1.50 -1.89
C HIS A 44 -3.22 1.27 -2.69
N CYS A 45 -3.18 1.79 -3.90
CA CYS A 45 -1.95 1.90 -4.67
C CYS A 45 -1.53 3.35 -4.83
N ASP A 46 -0.22 3.54 -4.92
CA ASP A 46 0.41 4.80 -5.32
C ASP A 46 1.09 4.63 -6.66
N ALA A 47 0.68 5.43 -7.63
CA ALA A 47 1.36 5.52 -8.92
C ALA A 47 2.58 6.44 -8.84
N PRO A 48 3.59 6.27 -9.70
CA PRO A 48 4.80 7.10 -9.69
C PRO A 48 4.53 8.61 -9.75
N CYS A 49 3.45 9.05 -10.39
CA CYS A 49 3.09 10.47 -10.46
C CYS A 49 2.63 11.06 -9.12
N HIS A 50 2.38 10.24 -8.08
CA HIS A 50 2.00 10.72 -6.75
C HIS A 50 3.07 11.67 -6.15
N MET A 51 4.33 11.32 -6.29
CA MET A 51 5.45 12.16 -5.81
C MET A 51 6.25 12.82 -6.95
N ARG A 52 6.07 12.37 -8.19
CA ARG A 52 6.77 12.87 -9.37
C ARG A 52 5.79 13.34 -10.43
N ARG A 53 5.86 14.62 -10.82
CA ARG A 53 4.96 15.19 -11.85
C ARG A 53 5.07 14.52 -13.22
N ASP A 54 6.26 13.98 -13.54
CA ASP A 54 6.58 13.27 -14.78
C ASP A 54 6.50 11.74 -14.65
N GLY A 55 6.09 11.24 -13.48
CA GLY A 55 5.88 9.82 -13.23
C GLY A 55 4.66 9.27 -13.96
N LEU A 56 4.64 7.95 -14.15
CA LEU A 56 3.48 7.28 -14.74
C LEU A 56 2.24 7.40 -13.85
N THR A 57 1.10 7.65 -14.47
CA THR A 57 -0.22 7.56 -13.82
C THR A 57 -0.69 6.11 -13.78
N ILE A 58 -1.74 5.80 -12.99
CA ILE A 58 -2.34 4.45 -12.97
C ILE A 58 -2.73 4.02 -14.39
N GLN A 59 -3.35 4.92 -15.18
CA GLN A 59 -3.80 4.63 -16.54
C GLN A 59 -2.65 4.42 -17.53
N GLN A 60 -1.45 4.91 -17.21
CA GLN A 60 -0.24 4.73 -18.03
C GLN A 60 0.56 3.48 -17.63
N LEU A 61 0.27 2.88 -16.47
CA LEU A 61 0.84 1.59 -16.11
C LEU A 61 0.31 0.49 -17.06
N PRO A 62 1.08 -0.60 -17.29
CA PRO A 62 0.65 -1.69 -18.15
C PRO A 62 -0.76 -2.17 -17.84
N ASN A 63 -1.62 -2.22 -18.86
CA ASN A 63 -3.03 -2.61 -18.76
C ASN A 63 -3.81 -1.84 -17.67
N GLU A 64 -3.63 -0.50 -17.63
CA GLU A 64 -4.22 0.39 -16.62
C GLU A 64 -3.94 -0.09 -15.17
N GLY A 65 -2.74 -0.63 -14.93
CA GLY A 65 -2.30 -1.12 -13.63
C GLY A 65 -2.58 -2.61 -13.37
N LEU A 66 -3.46 -3.26 -14.11
CA LEU A 66 -3.81 -4.66 -13.85
C LEU A 66 -2.60 -5.59 -13.91
N ASP A 67 -1.68 -5.40 -14.88
CA ASP A 67 -0.52 -6.26 -15.05
C ASP A 67 0.53 -6.08 -13.95
N VAL A 68 0.57 -4.91 -13.31
CA VAL A 68 1.53 -4.63 -12.23
C VAL A 68 0.98 -4.96 -10.84
N PHE A 69 -0.35 -4.88 -10.67
CA PHE A 69 -1.00 -5.12 -9.38
C PHE A 69 -1.59 -6.52 -9.23
N THR A 70 -1.36 -7.42 -10.19
CA THR A 70 -1.79 -8.81 -10.08
C THR A 70 -0.66 -9.76 -10.47
N GLY A 71 -0.43 -10.81 -9.71
CA GLY A 71 0.58 -11.82 -10.04
C GLY A 71 1.20 -12.53 -8.86
N THR A 72 2.17 -13.38 -9.16
CA THR A 72 2.95 -14.05 -8.10
C THR A 72 3.64 -12.99 -7.24
N SER A 73 3.55 -13.17 -5.94
CA SER A 73 4.25 -12.33 -4.97
C SER A 73 5.26 -13.15 -4.17
N THR A 74 6.26 -12.46 -3.60
CA THR A 74 7.19 -13.02 -2.63
C THR A 74 7.08 -12.22 -1.35
N ILE A 75 6.81 -12.89 -0.22
CA ILE A 75 6.70 -12.27 1.09
C ILE A 75 8.05 -12.27 1.79
N ILE A 76 8.52 -11.10 2.20
CA ILE A 76 9.64 -10.90 3.13
C ILE A 76 9.04 -10.65 4.50
N ASP A 77 9.14 -11.62 5.40
CA ASP A 77 8.54 -11.54 6.73
C ASP A 77 9.47 -10.86 7.75
N LEU A 78 9.04 -9.71 8.24
CA LEU A 78 9.67 -8.92 9.29
C LEU A 78 8.75 -8.76 10.53
N SER A 79 7.71 -9.57 10.64
CA SER A 79 6.67 -9.41 11.68
C SER A 79 7.16 -9.69 13.10
N ASP A 80 8.29 -10.38 13.25
CA ASP A 80 8.95 -10.66 14.54
C ASP A 80 9.79 -9.49 15.06
N LEU A 81 10.06 -8.47 14.24
CA LEU A 81 10.90 -7.34 14.62
C LEU A 81 10.14 -6.34 15.52
N PRO A 82 10.85 -5.59 16.35
CA PRO A 82 10.24 -4.52 17.15
C PRO A 82 9.67 -3.41 16.25
N LEU A 83 8.67 -2.69 16.74
CA LEU A 83 8.11 -1.51 16.07
C LEU A 83 8.40 -0.26 16.90
N PRO A 84 8.86 0.84 16.28
CA PRO A 84 9.23 0.97 14.87
C PRO A 84 10.62 0.38 14.56
N THR A 85 10.83 -0.09 13.33
CA THR A 85 12.12 -0.58 12.83
C THR A 85 12.53 0.17 11.58
N ALA A 86 13.81 0.52 11.45
CA ALA A 86 14.42 0.93 10.20
C ALA A 86 14.75 -0.34 9.38
N ILE A 87 14.21 -0.44 8.19
CA ILE A 87 14.41 -1.59 7.31
C ILE A 87 15.56 -1.27 6.38
N THR A 88 16.68 -2.00 6.54
CA THR A 88 17.90 -1.86 5.75
C THR A 88 17.97 -2.88 4.62
N ALA A 89 18.84 -2.66 3.64
CA ALA A 89 19.10 -3.62 2.58
C ALA A 89 19.63 -4.96 3.11
N GLU A 90 20.50 -4.91 4.14
CA GLU A 90 21.02 -6.10 4.81
C GLU A 90 19.89 -6.92 5.44
N LEU A 91 18.99 -6.25 6.16
CA LEU A 91 17.84 -6.90 6.78
C LEU A 91 16.96 -7.59 5.73
N LEU A 92 16.63 -6.91 4.64
CA LEU A 92 15.84 -7.48 3.56
C LEU A 92 16.55 -8.68 2.92
N SER A 93 17.84 -8.55 2.61
CA SER A 93 18.61 -9.62 1.96
C SER A 93 18.75 -10.88 2.82
N THR A 94 18.79 -10.73 4.15
CA THR A 94 18.89 -11.88 5.07
C THR A 94 17.56 -12.59 5.29
N ARG A 95 16.43 -11.89 5.08
CA ARG A 95 15.08 -12.41 5.31
C ARG A 95 14.38 -12.85 4.03
N ALA A 96 14.82 -12.34 2.89
CA ALA A 96 14.19 -12.65 1.61
C ALA A 96 14.44 -14.09 1.18
N GLY A 97 13.39 -14.76 0.77
CA GLY A 97 13.48 -15.96 -0.04
C GLY A 97 13.85 -15.65 -1.50
N VAL A 98 13.55 -16.56 -2.40
CA VAL A 98 13.84 -16.38 -3.84
C VAL A 98 12.85 -15.38 -4.44
N ILE A 99 13.32 -14.21 -4.80
CA ILE A 99 12.57 -13.21 -5.55
C ILE A 99 12.88 -13.39 -7.04
N ARG A 100 11.85 -13.44 -7.87
CA ARG A 100 12.00 -13.52 -9.32
C ARG A 100 11.67 -12.18 -9.98
N PRO A 101 12.39 -11.78 -11.04
CA PRO A 101 12.01 -10.59 -11.80
C PRO A 101 10.53 -10.64 -12.22
N GLY A 102 9.79 -9.58 -11.94
CA GLY A 102 8.35 -9.50 -12.18
C GLY A 102 7.46 -10.00 -11.04
N ASP A 103 8.02 -10.50 -9.93
CA ASP A 103 7.23 -10.72 -8.71
C ASP A 103 6.73 -9.38 -8.14
N MET A 104 5.62 -9.42 -7.43
CA MET A 104 5.25 -8.38 -6.47
C MET A 104 5.98 -8.69 -5.16
N VAL A 105 6.79 -7.75 -4.66
CA VAL A 105 7.56 -7.99 -3.42
C VAL A 105 6.78 -7.42 -2.24
N VAL A 106 6.33 -8.30 -1.36
CA VAL A 106 5.57 -7.96 -0.15
C VAL A 106 6.52 -7.89 1.04
N VAL A 107 6.61 -6.74 1.70
CA VAL A 107 7.33 -6.59 2.97
C VAL A 107 6.30 -6.54 4.10
N ARG A 108 6.28 -7.57 4.93
CA ARG A 108 5.32 -7.76 6.01
C ARG A 108 5.90 -7.35 7.35
N SER A 109 5.21 -6.50 8.08
CA SER A 109 5.55 -6.09 9.47
C SER A 109 4.48 -6.44 10.49
N ASP A 110 3.27 -6.78 10.02
CA ASP A 110 2.05 -6.93 10.82
C ASP A 110 1.68 -5.65 11.60
N LEU A 111 2.07 -4.46 11.11
CA LEU A 111 1.82 -3.21 11.80
C LEU A 111 0.33 -3.05 12.15
N THR A 112 -0.55 -3.25 11.17
CA THR A 112 -2.01 -3.10 11.36
C THR A 112 -2.56 -4.11 12.36
N ASN A 113 -2.10 -5.36 12.30
CA ASN A 113 -2.52 -6.41 13.25
C ASN A 113 -2.02 -6.19 14.67
N ARG A 114 -0.82 -5.61 14.81
CA ARG A 114 -0.16 -5.39 16.10
C ARG A 114 -0.59 -4.10 16.81
N LYS A 115 -1.01 -3.08 16.06
CA LYS A 115 -1.30 -1.73 16.59
C LYS A 115 -2.75 -1.29 16.42
N GLY A 116 -3.52 -1.94 15.51
CA GLY A 116 -4.84 -1.48 15.11
C GLY A 116 -4.76 -0.26 14.19
N TYR A 117 -5.28 -0.38 12.99
CA TYR A 117 -5.22 0.71 11.98
C TYR A 117 -5.90 1.99 12.47
N GLU A 118 -6.96 1.87 13.26
CA GLU A 118 -7.72 2.96 13.88
C GLU A 118 -6.94 3.72 14.94
N SER A 119 -5.87 3.13 15.47
CA SER A 119 -5.09 3.71 16.56
C SER A 119 -4.20 4.85 16.07
N ARG A 120 -4.17 5.96 16.81
CA ARG A 120 -3.20 7.04 16.55
C ARG A 120 -1.74 6.61 16.74
N THR A 121 -1.51 5.54 17.51
CA THR A 121 -0.16 4.97 17.71
C THR A 121 0.30 4.11 16.54
N TRP A 122 -0.61 3.65 15.68
CA TRP A 122 -0.29 2.88 14.48
C TRP A 122 0.77 3.61 13.65
N HIS A 123 0.48 4.86 13.34
CA HIS A 123 1.36 5.69 12.51
C HIS A 123 2.74 5.94 13.13
N LEU A 124 2.77 6.19 14.47
CA LEU A 124 4.02 6.40 15.19
C LEU A 124 4.88 5.14 15.30
N ALA A 125 4.25 3.97 15.26
CA ALA A 125 4.91 2.68 15.34
C ALA A 125 5.31 2.12 13.96
N SER A 126 5.02 2.83 12.86
CA SER A 126 5.34 2.35 11.52
C SER A 126 6.83 2.07 11.36
N PRO A 127 7.23 0.91 10.82
CA PRO A 127 8.57 0.74 10.26
C PRO A 127 8.75 1.66 9.06
N HIS A 128 9.96 1.73 8.52
CA HIS A 128 10.24 2.50 7.31
C HIS A 128 11.38 1.88 6.53
N LEU A 129 11.37 2.07 5.22
CA LEU A 129 12.46 1.69 4.34
C LEU A 129 13.56 2.76 4.38
N GLU A 130 14.80 2.35 4.62
CA GLU A 130 15.94 3.18 4.29
C GLU A 130 16.13 3.22 2.76
N VAL A 131 16.81 4.25 2.25
CA VAL A 131 16.96 4.44 0.79
C VAL A 131 17.66 3.24 0.14
N GLU A 132 18.67 2.68 0.79
CA GLU A 132 19.36 1.50 0.31
C GLU A 132 18.46 0.25 0.31
N ALA A 133 17.51 0.15 1.23
CA ALA A 133 16.52 -0.94 1.22
C ALA A 133 15.57 -0.81 0.03
N ALA A 134 15.09 0.41 -0.24
CA ALA A 134 14.28 0.68 -1.42
C ALA A 134 15.05 0.34 -2.72
N ASN A 135 16.30 0.74 -2.82
CA ASN A 135 17.14 0.40 -3.98
C ASN A 135 17.37 -1.11 -4.10
N TRP A 136 17.64 -1.80 -3.00
CA TRP A 136 17.82 -3.25 -3.00
C TRP A 136 16.56 -3.97 -3.51
N LEU A 137 15.35 -3.54 -3.07
CA LEU A 137 14.09 -4.07 -3.60
C LEU A 137 13.99 -3.89 -5.11
N LEU A 138 14.33 -2.71 -5.62
CA LEU A 138 14.28 -2.39 -7.04
C LEU A 138 15.27 -3.19 -7.88
N ASP A 139 16.44 -3.54 -7.33
CA ASP A 139 17.44 -4.37 -7.99
C ASP A 139 16.95 -5.82 -8.17
N GLN A 140 15.93 -6.26 -7.41
CA GLN A 140 15.23 -7.53 -7.65
C GLN A 140 14.29 -7.46 -8.85
N LYS A 141 14.10 -6.29 -9.47
CA LYS A 141 13.18 -6.04 -10.61
C LYS A 141 11.74 -6.40 -10.33
N PRO A 142 11.17 -5.95 -9.21
CA PRO A 142 9.77 -6.18 -8.91
C PRO A 142 8.89 -5.39 -9.88
N LYS A 143 7.67 -5.85 -10.12
CA LYS A 143 6.67 -5.06 -10.84
C LYS A 143 5.88 -4.11 -9.93
N ALA A 144 5.79 -4.42 -8.63
CA ALA A 144 5.27 -3.55 -7.59
C ALA A 144 5.94 -3.88 -6.25
N VAL A 145 6.07 -2.90 -5.37
CA VAL A 145 6.44 -3.09 -3.97
C VAL A 145 5.16 -2.98 -3.14
N VAL A 146 4.95 -3.94 -2.26
CA VAL A 146 3.71 -4.11 -1.48
C VAL A 146 4.03 -4.08 0.00
N LEU A 147 3.35 -3.27 0.77
CA LEU A 147 3.65 -3.01 2.17
C LEU A 147 2.37 -3.08 3.03
N ASP A 148 2.51 -3.47 4.28
CA ASP A 148 1.48 -3.35 5.30
C ASP A 148 1.71 -2.16 6.25
N PHE A 149 2.52 -1.20 5.78
CA PHE A 149 2.92 0.00 6.52
C PHE A 149 3.29 1.13 5.55
N PRO A 150 3.22 2.42 5.98
CA PRO A 150 3.76 3.54 5.21
C PRO A 150 5.29 3.50 5.22
N GLN A 151 5.90 3.60 4.04
CA GLN A 151 7.30 3.29 3.78
C GLN A 151 8.31 4.35 4.20
N ASP A 152 7.89 5.59 4.40
CA ASP A 152 8.81 6.67 4.75
C ASP A 152 8.83 7.01 6.24
N LYS A 153 10.01 7.24 6.77
CA LYS A 153 10.20 7.66 8.16
C LYS A 153 9.40 8.91 8.52
N VAL A 154 9.36 9.87 7.60
CA VAL A 154 8.67 11.15 7.80
C VAL A 154 7.14 10.99 7.91
N ALA A 155 6.59 9.86 7.48
CA ALA A 155 5.19 9.57 7.68
C ALA A 155 4.77 9.63 9.15
N ARG A 156 5.65 9.31 10.09
CA ARG A 156 5.42 9.44 11.54
C ARG A 156 5.33 10.87 12.02
N GLU A 157 5.94 11.81 11.28
CA GLU A 157 6.04 13.20 11.66
C GLU A 157 4.89 14.06 11.11
N MET A 158 4.16 13.55 10.10
CA MET A 158 3.04 14.27 9.48
C MET A 158 1.94 14.72 10.48
N PRO A 159 1.66 14.02 11.58
CA PRO A 159 0.70 14.52 12.57
C PRO A 159 1.18 15.72 13.39
N ILE A 160 2.49 15.99 13.42
CA ILE A 160 3.10 17.00 14.31
C ILE A 160 3.80 18.15 13.58
N ARG A 161 4.12 17.98 12.31
CA ARG A 161 4.71 19.04 11.48
C ARG A 161 4.33 18.91 10.02
N HIS A 162 4.52 20.00 9.28
CA HIS A 162 4.49 19.92 7.82
C HIS A 162 5.70 19.12 7.31
N VAL A 163 5.45 18.19 6.40
CA VAL A 163 6.47 17.37 5.71
C VAL A 163 6.47 17.78 4.23
N PHE A 164 7.66 18.02 3.69
CA PHE A 164 7.80 18.42 2.29
C PHE A 164 7.96 17.18 1.40
N ASN A 165 7.55 17.30 0.13
CA ASN A 165 7.61 16.21 -0.84
C ASN A 165 8.99 15.53 -0.94
N HIS A 166 10.07 16.32 -0.93
CA HIS A 166 11.45 15.79 -1.04
C HIS A 166 11.92 14.96 0.16
N GLU A 167 11.19 14.98 1.28
CA GLU A 167 11.52 14.19 2.48
C GLU A 167 11.02 12.72 2.38
N PHE A 168 10.16 12.42 1.41
CA PHE A 168 9.65 11.07 1.16
C PHE A 168 10.66 10.26 0.35
N VAL A 169 11.79 9.94 0.96
CA VAL A 169 12.96 9.40 0.27
C VAL A 169 12.76 7.99 -0.30
N ALA A 170 11.98 7.14 0.38
CA ALA A 170 11.66 5.81 -0.11
C ALA A 170 10.71 5.87 -1.31
N HIS A 171 9.68 6.73 -1.26
CA HIS A 171 8.81 7.01 -2.42
C HIS A 171 9.64 7.44 -3.63
N HIS A 172 10.49 8.45 -3.46
CA HIS A 172 11.31 8.95 -4.56
C HIS A 172 12.24 7.89 -5.13
N ALA A 173 12.88 7.07 -4.28
CA ALA A 173 13.74 5.98 -4.75
C ALA A 173 12.95 5.02 -5.65
N VAL A 174 11.77 4.56 -5.22
CA VAL A 174 10.95 3.59 -5.94
C VAL A 174 10.32 4.20 -7.20
N PHE A 175 9.73 5.38 -7.09
CA PHE A 175 9.07 6.04 -8.22
C PHE A 175 10.03 6.53 -9.30
N ASN A 176 11.31 6.76 -8.98
CA ASN A 176 12.35 7.03 -9.97
C ASN A 176 12.58 5.87 -10.95
N ARG A 177 12.18 4.66 -10.59
CA ARG A 177 12.20 3.47 -11.45
C ARG A 177 10.83 3.14 -12.06
N ASN A 178 9.81 4.02 -11.88
CA ASN A 178 8.41 3.81 -12.29
C ASN A 178 7.78 2.53 -11.74
N VAL A 179 8.22 2.07 -10.57
CA VAL A 179 7.61 0.96 -9.84
C VAL A 179 6.55 1.55 -8.90
N PRO A 180 5.29 1.08 -8.91
CA PRO A 180 4.25 1.55 -8.00
C PRO A 180 4.35 0.87 -6.63
N PHE A 181 3.70 1.49 -5.63
CA PHE A 181 3.43 0.88 -4.33
C PHE A 181 2.01 0.34 -4.22
N VAL A 182 1.85 -0.67 -3.37
CA VAL A 182 0.59 -1.05 -2.72
C VAL A 182 0.81 -0.95 -1.23
N GLU A 183 -0.07 -0.25 -0.51
CA GLU A 183 0.11 0.08 0.90
C GLU A 183 -1.04 -0.41 1.77
N ASP A 184 -0.75 -0.48 3.07
CA ASP A 184 -1.71 -0.70 4.15
C ASP A 184 -2.49 -2.01 4.03
N LEU A 185 -1.80 -3.10 3.65
CA LEU A 185 -2.35 -4.45 3.74
C LEU A 185 -2.46 -4.88 5.21
N ARG A 186 -3.25 -5.93 5.45
CA ARG A 186 -3.38 -6.58 6.76
C ARG A 186 -3.49 -8.09 6.61
N ASP A 187 -3.42 -8.79 7.73
CA ASP A 187 -3.70 -10.23 7.81
C ASP A 187 -2.82 -11.12 6.90
N ILE A 188 -1.71 -10.57 6.36
CA ILE A 188 -0.78 -11.29 5.47
C ILE A 188 -0.29 -12.58 6.14
N GLY A 189 -0.04 -12.54 7.45
CA GLY A 189 0.45 -13.68 8.23
C GLY A 189 -0.53 -14.84 8.36
N LEU A 190 -1.79 -14.68 7.98
CA LEU A 190 -2.76 -15.78 7.94
C LEU A 190 -2.60 -16.62 6.67
N TRP A 191 -1.80 -16.17 5.70
CA TRP A 191 -1.48 -16.96 4.51
C TRP A 191 -0.37 -17.97 4.83
N GLY A 192 -0.55 -19.20 4.38
CA GLY A 192 0.31 -20.32 4.76
C GLY A 192 1.60 -20.50 3.93
N SER A 193 1.89 -19.60 2.98
CA SER A 193 3.11 -19.68 2.15
C SER A 193 3.72 -18.30 1.90
N ASP A 194 4.99 -18.28 1.52
CA ASP A 194 5.74 -17.07 1.18
C ASP A 194 5.59 -16.64 -0.29
N ARG A 195 4.83 -17.39 -1.11
CA ARG A 195 4.64 -17.13 -2.55
C ARG A 195 3.19 -17.22 -3.01
N PRO A 196 2.27 -16.41 -2.47
CA PRO A 196 0.90 -16.35 -2.98
C PRO A 196 0.81 -15.68 -4.35
N TYR A 197 -0.29 -15.94 -5.06
CA TYR A 197 -0.72 -15.05 -6.13
C TYR A 197 -1.55 -13.92 -5.51
N LEU A 198 -1.15 -12.66 -5.74
CA LEU A 198 -1.82 -11.49 -5.21
C LEU A 198 -2.64 -10.81 -6.31
N LEU A 199 -3.91 -10.56 -6.00
CA LEU A 199 -4.83 -9.73 -6.78
C LEU A 199 -5.06 -8.45 -5.99
N ALA A 200 -4.33 -7.37 -6.31
CA ALA A 200 -4.50 -6.07 -5.69
C ALA A 200 -5.06 -5.10 -6.74
N ILE A 201 -6.37 -5.18 -6.99
CA ILE A 201 -7.01 -4.53 -8.13
C ILE A 201 -7.51 -3.14 -7.72
N PRO A 202 -6.97 -2.05 -8.32
CA PRO A 202 -7.41 -0.70 -8.05
C PRO A 202 -8.82 -0.43 -8.56
N LEU A 203 -9.56 0.44 -7.88
CA LEU A 203 -10.79 0.99 -8.42
C LEU A 203 -10.49 1.74 -9.71
N ARG A 204 -11.25 1.45 -10.76
CA ARG A 204 -11.15 2.15 -12.04
C ARG A 204 -11.81 3.51 -11.95
N THR A 205 -11.03 4.50 -11.54
CA THR A 205 -11.45 5.89 -11.34
C THR A 205 -10.65 6.82 -12.25
N ASN A 206 -11.01 8.10 -12.26
CA ASN A 206 -10.20 9.14 -12.90
C ASN A 206 -9.06 9.66 -12.00
N CYS A 207 -8.84 9.06 -10.83
CA CYS A 207 -7.67 9.35 -9.99
C CYS A 207 -6.41 8.84 -10.70
N ILE A 208 -5.44 9.71 -10.86
CA ILE A 208 -4.25 9.41 -11.65
C ILE A 208 -3.07 8.94 -10.81
N ASP A 209 -3.01 9.40 -9.55
CA ASP A 209 -1.87 9.27 -8.65
C ASP A 209 -2.02 8.12 -7.65
N GLY A 210 -3.24 7.70 -7.34
CA GLY A 210 -3.54 6.62 -6.43
C GLY A 210 -4.99 6.16 -6.53
N ALA A 211 -5.27 4.96 -6.09
CA ALA A 211 -6.62 4.42 -6.01
C ALA A 211 -6.73 3.38 -4.90
N MET A 212 -7.88 3.38 -4.23
CA MET A 212 -8.22 2.30 -3.30
C MET A 212 -8.35 0.99 -4.05
N MET A 213 -8.04 -0.11 -3.37
CA MET A 213 -8.08 -1.43 -3.97
C MET A 213 -8.59 -2.51 -3.00
N ARG A 214 -9.06 -3.60 -3.57
CA ARG A 214 -9.26 -4.85 -2.85
C ARG A 214 -8.06 -5.75 -3.13
N ALA A 215 -7.37 -6.17 -2.08
CA ALA A 215 -6.22 -7.06 -2.18
C ALA A 215 -6.58 -8.46 -1.65
N ILE A 216 -6.36 -9.47 -2.48
CA ILE A 216 -6.73 -10.86 -2.18
C ILE A 216 -5.57 -11.78 -2.53
N MET A 217 -5.16 -12.62 -1.58
CA MET A 217 -4.21 -13.71 -1.83
C MET A 217 -4.95 -14.98 -2.23
N VAL A 218 -4.45 -15.65 -3.25
CA VAL A 218 -5.01 -16.90 -3.76
C VAL A 218 -3.90 -17.91 -4.05
N ASP A 219 -4.25 -19.20 -4.02
CA ASP A 219 -3.44 -20.24 -4.63
C ASP A 219 -3.68 -20.24 -6.14
N TRP A 220 -2.58 -20.35 -6.91
CA TRP A 220 -2.64 -20.35 -8.38
C TRP A 220 -1.75 -21.44 -8.95
#